data_4a734a255f57afbd7cc0ced4a29a5afc
#
_entry.id   4a734a255f57afbd7cc0ced4a29a5afc
#
_cell.length_a   1.000
_cell.length_b   1.000
_cell.length_c   1.000
_cell.angle_alpha   90.00
_cell.angle_beta   90.00
_cell.angle_gamma   90.00
#
_symmetry.space_group_name_H-M   'P 1'
#
loop_
_entity.id
_entity.type
_entity.pdbx_description
1 polymer ?
#
loop_
_entity_poly.entity_id
_entity_poly.type
_entity_poly.pdbx_seq_one_letter_code
_entity_poly.pdbx_strand_id
1 'polypeptide(L)'
;MIDRPQPYVESARLPVPAGFGRGFVLASVFVCAACGLVYELELVAVASCLVGDSVTQASVVLSVMVFAMGVGSLLAKRLRCHAAAGFGYVEALLALVGGGSAIALYASFAWLGGARVALVVTSFAVGVLIGAEMPLLMTLIQRIRRQDAGGALADLFAADYVGALVGGLTFPFLLLPLAGELTGGLLTGVVNVLAGGLVVQWLFRHDLAARDRRRLLAANSCVLVLLLAGTAFVGPFEQAAREAVYGGEVRVAVDTPRQELVLTGGAARSEWAAAGELRFYRDGRLALRGRHARDGHRAFVRPAMAGGPNARVLIIGGGDGLALREVLRSRGVQEVTVVERDPGVVRLARHDPGLRALNGGALDDPRVRFVHADAFGWLRDRVRADAARFDVIVSALPPPSASADLKLYSQEFYGLAARALADEGRFALRAGAPGAGYGHNFWTVHATLRAVGLEPCPYAGDRDHLLARHAHPAPPTCPARKHPRLPPSTLMHPRYTR
;
A
#
# COMPACT_ATOMS: atom_id res chain seq x y z
N MET A 1 8.69 -10.27 -57.61
CA MET A 1 8.16 -9.44 -56.50
C MET A 1 6.98 -8.67 -57.06
N ILE A 2 5.75 -9.13 -56.82
CA ILE A 2 4.53 -8.52 -57.36
C ILE A 2 4.13 -7.41 -56.39
N ASP A 3 4.29 -6.18 -56.84
CA ASP A 3 3.85 -4.96 -56.16
C ASP A 3 2.33 -5.01 -56.05
N ARG A 4 1.79 -5.41 -54.89
CA ARG A 4 0.38 -5.31 -54.62
C ARG A 4 0.10 -3.83 -54.29
N PRO A 5 -0.77 -3.14 -55.05
CA PRO A 5 -1.12 -1.76 -54.74
C PRO A 5 -1.63 -1.69 -53.29
N GLN A 6 -1.01 -0.84 -52.49
CA GLN A 6 -1.49 -0.57 -51.12
C GLN A 6 -2.95 -0.09 -51.20
N PRO A 7 -3.85 -0.60 -50.37
CA PRO A 7 -5.23 -0.16 -50.35
C PRO A 7 -5.26 1.34 -50.14
N TYR A 8 -5.91 2.07 -51.05
CA TYR A 8 -6.11 3.52 -50.93
C TYR A 8 -6.69 3.85 -49.56
N VAL A 9 -5.92 4.49 -48.72
CA VAL A 9 -6.40 5.05 -47.44
C VAL A 9 -7.21 6.30 -47.82
N GLU A 10 -8.52 6.20 -47.80
CA GLU A 10 -9.41 7.36 -47.97
C GLU A 10 -9.06 8.42 -46.91
N SER A 11 -8.89 9.68 -47.37
CA SER A 11 -8.63 10.80 -46.50
C SER A 11 -9.87 11.08 -45.63
N ALA A 12 -9.66 11.27 -44.31
CA ALA A 12 -10.75 11.60 -43.38
C ALA A 12 -11.41 12.92 -43.72
N ARG A 13 -12.76 12.98 -43.70
CA ARG A 13 -13.53 14.19 -43.88
C ARG A 13 -13.64 14.94 -42.54
N LEU A 14 -12.65 15.80 -42.27
CA LEU A 14 -12.57 16.53 -41.00
C LEU A 14 -13.42 17.80 -41.02
N PRO A 15 -14.05 18.21 -39.88
CA PRO A 15 -14.74 19.47 -39.73
C PRO A 15 -13.79 20.68 -39.58
N VAL A 16 -12.50 20.45 -39.47
CA VAL A 16 -11.46 21.45 -39.17
C VAL A 16 -10.23 21.25 -40.08
N PRO A 17 -9.34 22.26 -40.22
CA PRO A 17 -8.10 22.12 -40.97
C PRO A 17 -7.25 20.95 -40.48
N ALA A 18 -6.59 20.26 -41.39
CA ALA A 18 -5.82 19.04 -41.08
C ALA A 18 -4.74 19.24 -39.99
N GLY A 19 -4.11 20.42 -39.92
CA GLY A 19 -3.15 20.75 -38.87
C GLY A 19 -3.76 20.78 -37.48
N PHE A 20 -4.95 21.37 -37.34
CA PHE A 20 -5.69 21.41 -36.08
C PHE A 20 -6.20 20.00 -35.70
N GLY A 21 -6.74 19.26 -36.68
CA GLY A 21 -7.18 17.88 -36.45
C GLY A 21 -6.07 16.99 -35.94
N ARG A 22 -4.84 17.14 -36.48
CA ARG A 22 -3.65 16.41 -35.97
C ARG A 22 -3.30 16.79 -34.52
N GLY A 23 -3.21 18.11 -34.24
CA GLY A 23 -2.94 18.58 -32.86
C GLY A 23 -3.96 18.06 -31.86
N PHE A 24 -5.24 17.97 -32.29
CA PHE A 24 -6.31 17.44 -31.45
C PHE A 24 -6.15 15.93 -31.19
N VAL A 25 -5.77 15.14 -32.19
CA VAL A 25 -5.48 13.70 -31.98
C VAL A 25 -4.29 13.53 -31.06
N LEU A 26 -3.21 14.29 -31.21
CA LEU A 26 -2.02 14.22 -30.34
C LEU A 26 -2.38 14.63 -28.89
N ALA A 27 -3.21 15.65 -28.70
CA ALA A 27 -3.71 16.01 -27.37
C ALA A 27 -4.53 14.88 -26.73
N SER A 28 -5.32 14.17 -27.52
CA SER A 28 -6.06 13.01 -27.03
C SER A 28 -5.16 11.83 -26.70
N VAL A 29 -4.14 11.55 -27.50
CA VAL A 29 -3.09 10.55 -27.18
C VAL A 29 -2.46 10.88 -25.84
N PHE A 30 -2.09 12.14 -25.63
CA PHE A 30 -1.53 12.60 -24.36
C PHE A 30 -2.45 12.29 -23.17
N VAL A 31 -3.76 12.58 -23.30
CA VAL A 31 -4.73 12.33 -22.22
C VAL A 31 -4.94 10.83 -22.01
N CYS A 32 -5.12 10.05 -23.09
CA CYS A 32 -5.32 8.60 -23.00
C CYS A 32 -4.10 7.92 -22.36
N ALA A 33 -2.89 8.30 -22.77
CA ALA A 33 -1.65 7.79 -22.17
C ALA A 33 -1.51 8.15 -20.68
N ALA A 34 -1.89 9.37 -20.29
CA ALA A 34 -1.92 9.76 -18.89
C ALA A 34 -2.90 8.89 -18.09
N CYS A 35 -4.11 8.67 -18.61
CA CYS A 35 -5.10 7.79 -18.00
C CYS A 35 -4.61 6.33 -17.91
N GLY A 36 -4.00 5.82 -18.99
CA GLY A 36 -3.46 4.46 -19.05
C GLY A 36 -2.43 4.19 -17.95
N LEU A 37 -1.49 5.12 -17.74
CA LEU A 37 -0.49 4.98 -16.68
C LEU A 37 -1.11 5.14 -15.29
N VAL A 38 -2.12 5.98 -15.11
CA VAL A 38 -2.85 6.08 -13.85
C VAL A 38 -3.50 4.74 -13.49
N TYR A 39 -4.17 4.05 -14.42
CA TYR A 39 -4.76 2.73 -14.18
C TYR A 39 -3.71 1.68 -13.77
N GLU A 40 -2.54 1.73 -14.39
CA GLU A 40 -1.43 0.82 -14.07
C GLU A 40 -0.92 1.03 -12.64
N LEU A 41 -0.66 2.28 -12.26
CA LEU A 41 -0.20 2.66 -10.92
C LEU A 41 -1.26 2.40 -9.85
N GLU A 42 -2.53 2.63 -10.17
CA GLU A 42 -3.66 2.35 -9.29
C GLU A 42 -3.76 0.85 -8.98
N LEU A 43 -3.67 -0.02 -10.00
CA LEU A 43 -3.66 -1.47 -9.80
C LEU A 43 -2.48 -1.91 -8.94
N VAL A 44 -1.30 -1.31 -9.11
CA VAL A 44 -0.12 -1.59 -8.27
C VAL A 44 -0.37 -1.13 -6.84
N ALA A 45 -0.93 0.06 -6.63
CA ALA A 45 -1.21 0.62 -5.31
C ALA A 45 -2.22 -0.25 -4.54
N VAL A 46 -3.39 -0.51 -5.15
CA VAL A 46 -4.46 -1.35 -4.57
C VAL A 46 -3.96 -2.76 -4.29
N ALA A 47 -3.24 -3.39 -5.23
CA ALA A 47 -2.70 -4.75 -5.01
C ALA A 47 -1.66 -4.78 -3.89
N SER A 48 -0.84 -3.74 -3.77
CA SER A 48 0.15 -3.61 -2.69
C SER A 48 -0.52 -3.46 -1.33
N CYS A 49 -1.62 -2.73 -1.26
CA CYS A 49 -2.43 -2.56 -0.06
C CYS A 49 -3.11 -3.88 0.35
N LEU A 50 -3.82 -4.55 -0.58
CA LEU A 50 -4.64 -5.72 -0.29
C LEU A 50 -3.85 -7.02 -0.13
N VAL A 51 -2.83 -7.23 -0.95
CA VAL A 51 -2.06 -8.49 -1.01
C VAL A 51 -0.71 -8.36 -0.30
N GLY A 52 -0.20 -7.13 -0.16
CA GLY A 52 1.13 -6.83 0.40
C GLY A 52 2.26 -7.07 -0.60
N ASP A 53 3.49 -6.70 -0.23
CA ASP A 53 4.69 -6.81 -1.07
C ASP A 53 4.60 -6.05 -2.40
N SER A 54 4.78 -4.73 -2.30
CA SER A 54 4.67 -3.82 -3.44
C SER A 54 5.57 -4.19 -4.63
N VAL A 55 6.76 -4.74 -4.39
CA VAL A 55 7.68 -5.12 -5.47
C VAL A 55 7.14 -6.29 -6.27
N THR A 56 6.65 -7.32 -5.58
CA THR A 56 6.04 -8.48 -6.28
C THR A 56 4.78 -8.07 -7.03
N GLN A 57 3.90 -7.25 -6.41
CA GLN A 57 2.67 -6.82 -7.06
C GLN A 57 2.96 -5.94 -8.28
N ALA A 58 3.88 -4.98 -8.17
CA ALA A 58 4.33 -4.17 -9.30
C ALA A 58 4.89 -5.05 -10.43
N SER A 59 5.74 -6.03 -10.11
CA SER A 59 6.30 -6.94 -11.11
C SER A 59 5.22 -7.76 -11.83
N VAL A 60 4.20 -8.24 -11.10
CA VAL A 60 3.09 -8.99 -11.70
C VAL A 60 2.25 -8.09 -12.60
N VAL A 61 1.82 -6.92 -12.12
CA VAL A 61 1.00 -5.98 -12.91
C VAL A 61 1.73 -5.57 -14.17
N LEU A 62 2.96 -5.05 -14.05
CA LEU A 62 3.77 -4.60 -15.20
C LEU A 62 3.99 -5.71 -16.22
N SER A 63 4.37 -6.92 -15.78
CA SER A 63 4.65 -8.04 -16.70
C SER A 63 3.40 -8.50 -17.44
N VAL A 64 2.27 -8.61 -16.74
CA VAL A 64 0.99 -9.00 -17.34
C VAL A 64 0.50 -7.93 -18.31
N MET A 65 0.56 -6.64 -17.92
CA MET A 65 0.11 -5.54 -18.79
C MET A 65 0.95 -5.42 -20.04
N VAL A 66 2.29 -5.46 -19.95
CA VAL A 66 3.17 -5.39 -21.14
C VAL A 66 2.90 -6.55 -22.10
N PHE A 67 2.72 -7.77 -21.59
CA PHE A 67 2.32 -8.91 -22.42
C PHE A 67 0.94 -8.68 -23.07
N ALA A 68 -0.04 -8.23 -22.28
CA ALA A 68 -1.40 -7.97 -22.74
C ALA A 68 -1.46 -6.84 -23.78
N MET A 69 -0.64 -5.79 -23.65
CA MET A 69 -0.51 -4.72 -24.66
C MET A 69 -0.04 -5.28 -26.01
N GLY A 70 0.88 -6.25 -26.02
CA GLY A 70 1.27 -6.96 -27.24
C GLY A 70 0.09 -7.70 -27.88
N VAL A 71 -0.71 -8.40 -27.06
CA VAL A 71 -1.92 -9.08 -27.53
C VAL A 71 -2.93 -8.09 -28.09
N GLY A 72 -3.19 -6.98 -27.38
CA GLY A 72 -4.10 -5.90 -27.78
C GLY A 72 -3.71 -5.28 -29.12
N SER A 73 -2.43 -5.00 -29.31
CA SER A 73 -1.86 -4.47 -30.56
C SER A 73 -2.10 -5.43 -31.74
N LEU A 74 -2.02 -6.74 -31.52
CA LEU A 74 -2.34 -7.74 -32.55
C LEU A 74 -3.84 -7.79 -32.86
N LEU A 75 -4.70 -7.73 -31.85
CA LEU A 75 -6.15 -7.74 -32.00
C LEU A 75 -6.66 -6.49 -32.73
N ALA A 76 -6.04 -5.32 -32.49
CA ALA A 76 -6.37 -4.06 -33.16
C ALA A 76 -6.25 -4.15 -34.70
N LYS A 77 -5.47 -5.07 -35.24
CA LYS A 77 -5.38 -5.30 -36.71
C LYS A 77 -6.75 -5.59 -37.32
N ARG A 78 -7.65 -6.26 -36.59
CA ARG A 78 -9.00 -6.59 -37.07
C ARG A 78 -9.94 -5.37 -37.10
N LEU A 79 -9.62 -4.34 -36.31
CA LEU A 79 -10.44 -3.12 -36.18
C LEU A 79 -10.02 -1.98 -37.12
N ARG A 80 -8.90 -2.12 -37.86
CA ARG A 80 -8.33 -1.06 -38.72
C ARG A 80 -9.29 -0.57 -39.80
N CYS A 81 -10.15 -1.44 -40.35
CA CYS A 81 -11.14 -1.04 -41.33
C CYS A 81 -12.18 -0.04 -40.80
N HIS A 82 -12.45 -0.08 -39.50
CA HIS A 82 -13.36 0.79 -38.78
C HIS A 82 -12.64 1.50 -37.64
N ALA A 83 -11.46 2.07 -37.91
CA ALA A 83 -10.55 2.56 -36.88
C ALA A 83 -11.19 3.60 -35.93
N ALA A 84 -12.01 4.52 -36.44
CA ALA A 84 -12.69 5.52 -35.62
C ALA A 84 -13.71 4.88 -34.66
N ALA A 85 -14.54 3.97 -35.14
CA ALA A 85 -15.49 3.24 -34.29
C ALA A 85 -14.76 2.32 -33.31
N GLY A 86 -13.74 1.60 -33.80
CA GLY A 86 -12.92 0.71 -32.98
C GLY A 86 -12.23 1.43 -31.83
N PHE A 87 -11.62 2.57 -32.10
CA PHE A 87 -11.01 3.42 -31.07
C PHE A 87 -12.03 3.89 -30.04
N GLY A 88 -13.20 4.40 -30.49
CA GLY A 88 -14.24 4.86 -29.56
C GLY A 88 -14.77 3.74 -28.63
N TYR A 89 -14.90 2.51 -29.12
CA TYR A 89 -15.31 1.38 -28.26
C TYR A 89 -14.19 0.93 -27.31
N VAL A 90 -12.92 0.94 -27.78
CA VAL A 90 -11.76 0.60 -26.95
C VAL A 90 -11.64 1.59 -25.80
N GLU A 91 -11.74 2.90 -26.06
CA GLU A 91 -11.71 3.94 -25.04
C GLU A 91 -12.86 3.84 -24.03
N ALA A 92 -14.09 3.64 -24.52
CA ALA A 92 -15.23 3.45 -23.63
C ALA A 92 -15.07 2.23 -22.71
N LEU A 93 -14.56 1.13 -23.26
CA LEU A 93 -14.34 -0.09 -22.51
C LEU A 93 -13.14 0.06 -21.53
N LEU A 94 -12.08 0.74 -21.96
CA LEU A 94 -10.93 1.03 -21.12
C LEU A 94 -11.32 1.95 -19.95
N ALA A 95 -12.11 2.98 -20.20
CA ALA A 95 -12.62 3.85 -19.16
C ALA A 95 -13.47 3.10 -18.11
N LEU A 96 -14.31 2.15 -18.57
CA LEU A 96 -15.12 1.33 -17.68
C LEU A 96 -14.30 0.31 -16.91
N VAL A 97 -13.46 -0.46 -17.61
CA VAL A 97 -12.67 -1.55 -17.00
C VAL A 97 -11.53 -0.97 -16.16
N GLY A 98 -10.81 0.03 -16.68
CA GLY A 98 -9.73 0.71 -15.97
C GLY A 98 -10.27 1.50 -14.77
N GLY A 99 -11.25 2.37 -14.99
CA GLY A 99 -11.84 3.16 -13.91
C GLY A 99 -12.57 2.33 -12.84
N GLY A 100 -13.08 1.14 -13.20
CA GLY A 100 -13.72 0.19 -12.26
C GLY A 100 -12.78 -0.84 -11.67
N SER A 101 -11.50 -0.88 -12.06
CA SER A 101 -10.56 -1.94 -11.71
C SER A 101 -10.27 -2.03 -10.22
N ALA A 102 -10.11 -0.90 -9.53
CA ALA A 102 -9.93 -0.84 -8.10
C ALA A 102 -11.15 -1.41 -7.35
N ILE A 103 -12.36 -1.00 -7.73
CA ILE A 103 -13.61 -1.53 -7.14
C ILE A 103 -13.70 -3.06 -7.34
N ALA A 104 -13.39 -3.55 -8.54
CA ALA A 104 -13.41 -4.98 -8.83
C ALA A 104 -12.39 -5.74 -7.99
N LEU A 105 -11.20 -5.20 -7.79
CA LEU A 105 -10.15 -5.81 -6.99
C LEU A 105 -10.50 -5.82 -5.49
N TYR A 106 -11.02 -4.72 -4.96
CA TYR A 106 -11.52 -4.65 -3.58
C TYR A 106 -12.71 -5.59 -3.35
N ALA A 107 -13.67 -5.64 -4.28
CA ALA A 107 -14.81 -6.56 -4.21
C ALA A 107 -14.34 -8.02 -4.21
N SER A 108 -13.40 -8.36 -5.10
CA SER A 108 -12.84 -9.71 -5.14
C SER A 108 -12.11 -10.07 -3.84
N PHE A 109 -11.40 -9.14 -3.24
CA PHE A 109 -10.73 -9.34 -1.96
C PHE A 109 -11.73 -9.54 -0.82
N ALA A 110 -12.74 -8.67 -0.71
CA ALA A 110 -13.68 -8.65 0.41
C ALA A 110 -14.64 -9.85 0.42
N TRP A 111 -15.13 -10.28 -0.75
CA TRP A 111 -16.19 -11.28 -0.82
C TRP A 111 -15.79 -12.61 -1.46
N LEU A 112 -14.80 -12.62 -2.36
CA LEU A 112 -14.42 -13.83 -3.10
C LEU A 112 -13.10 -14.46 -2.61
N GLY A 113 -12.29 -13.72 -1.84
CA GLY A 113 -10.97 -14.18 -1.40
C GLY A 113 -9.95 -14.39 -2.53
N GLY A 114 -10.28 -13.91 -3.75
CA GLY A 114 -9.55 -14.16 -5.00
C GLY A 114 -8.76 -12.98 -5.54
N ALA A 115 -8.24 -12.06 -4.68
CA ALA A 115 -7.60 -10.82 -5.10
C ALA A 115 -6.48 -11.00 -6.15
N ARG A 116 -5.66 -12.05 -6.04
CA ARG A 116 -4.57 -12.31 -7.01
C ARG A 116 -5.09 -12.66 -8.40
N VAL A 117 -6.15 -13.45 -8.49
CA VAL A 117 -6.77 -13.80 -9.79
C VAL A 117 -7.42 -12.56 -10.41
N ALA A 118 -8.16 -11.79 -9.60
CA ALA A 118 -8.75 -10.53 -10.05
C ALA A 118 -7.69 -9.55 -10.54
N LEU A 119 -6.56 -9.43 -9.85
CA LEU A 119 -5.43 -8.59 -10.26
C LEU A 119 -4.91 -8.97 -11.65
N VAL A 120 -4.64 -10.25 -11.88
CA VAL A 120 -4.15 -10.73 -13.19
C VAL A 120 -5.18 -10.50 -14.29
N VAL A 121 -6.46 -10.77 -14.02
CA VAL A 121 -7.54 -10.59 -15.01
C VAL A 121 -7.74 -9.12 -15.36
N THR A 122 -7.80 -8.24 -14.37
CA THR A 122 -7.98 -6.80 -14.59
C THR A 122 -6.76 -6.18 -15.28
N SER A 123 -5.54 -6.51 -14.83
CA SER A 123 -4.29 -6.06 -15.48
C SER A 123 -4.21 -6.53 -16.95
N PHE A 124 -4.60 -7.78 -17.22
CA PHE A 124 -4.63 -8.30 -18.57
C PHE A 124 -5.66 -7.56 -19.44
N ALA A 125 -6.89 -7.37 -18.92
CA ALA A 125 -7.94 -6.69 -19.66
C ALA A 125 -7.58 -5.24 -19.99
N VAL A 126 -7.09 -4.48 -18.99
CA VAL A 126 -6.61 -3.09 -19.16
C VAL A 126 -5.45 -3.05 -20.16
N GLY A 127 -4.45 -3.94 -20.02
CA GLY A 127 -3.31 -4.00 -20.92
C GLY A 127 -3.70 -4.29 -22.37
N VAL A 128 -4.65 -5.21 -22.62
CA VAL A 128 -5.16 -5.47 -23.99
C VAL A 128 -5.80 -4.22 -24.60
N LEU A 129 -6.56 -3.47 -23.82
CA LEU A 129 -7.24 -2.26 -24.30
C LEU A 129 -6.23 -1.14 -24.61
N ILE A 130 -5.30 -0.86 -23.70
CA ILE A 130 -4.22 0.11 -23.93
C ILE A 130 -3.39 -0.28 -25.16
N GLY A 131 -3.04 -1.57 -25.30
CA GLY A 131 -2.28 -2.06 -26.44
C GLY A 131 -3.01 -1.93 -27.78
N ALA A 132 -4.33 -1.87 -27.78
CA ALA A 132 -5.13 -1.67 -28.99
C ALA A 132 -5.19 -0.19 -29.44
N GLU A 133 -4.96 0.77 -28.57
CA GLU A 133 -5.06 2.21 -28.86
C GLU A 133 -4.07 2.68 -29.94
N MET A 134 -2.77 2.40 -29.74
CA MET A 134 -1.71 2.91 -30.63
C MET A 134 -1.88 2.53 -32.09
N PRO A 135 -2.18 1.26 -32.46
CA PRO A 135 -2.43 0.89 -33.85
C PRO A 135 -3.65 1.58 -34.46
N LEU A 136 -4.69 1.85 -33.65
CA LEU A 136 -5.89 2.54 -34.10
C LEU A 136 -5.63 4.04 -34.30
N LEU A 137 -4.96 4.69 -33.34
CA LEU A 137 -4.55 6.10 -33.42
C LEU A 137 -3.60 6.36 -34.58
N MET A 138 -2.64 5.44 -34.82
CA MET A 138 -1.77 5.50 -36.01
C MET A 138 -2.59 5.46 -37.31
N THR A 139 -3.61 4.62 -37.37
CA THR A 139 -4.49 4.55 -38.54
C THR A 139 -5.29 5.85 -38.70
N LEU A 140 -5.75 6.46 -37.61
CA LEU A 140 -6.51 7.70 -37.64
C LEU A 140 -5.66 8.90 -38.06
N ILE A 141 -4.42 9.03 -37.54
CA ILE A 141 -3.54 10.15 -37.87
C ILE A 141 -3.08 10.09 -39.33
N GLN A 142 -2.85 8.88 -39.86
CA GLN A 142 -2.51 8.67 -41.29
C GLN A 142 -3.65 9.06 -42.25
N ARG A 143 -4.92 8.95 -41.77
CA ARG A 143 -6.09 9.41 -42.56
C ARG A 143 -6.23 10.93 -42.61
N ILE A 144 -5.67 11.66 -41.62
CA ILE A 144 -5.75 13.13 -41.58
C ILE A 144 -4.80 13.77 -42.61
N ARG A 145 -3.60 13.24 -42.74
CA ARG A 145 -2.59 13.76 -43.65
C ARG A 145 -1.75 12.61 -44.21
N ARG A 146 -1.50 12.62 -45.51
CA ARG A 146 -0.53 11.67 -46.15
C ARG A 146 0.87 12.04 -45.66
N GLN A 147 1.21 11.63 -44.46
CA GLN A 147 2.56 11.76 -43.90
C GLN A 147 3.33 10.45 -44.05
N ASP A 148 4.66 10.58 -44.09
CA ASP A 148 5.54 9.44 -43.86
C ASP A 148 5.18 8.77 -42.53
N ALA A 149 5.07 7.44 -42.56
CA ALA A 149 4.67 6.63 -41.40
C ALA A 149 5.62 6.82 -40.22
N GLY A 150 6.89 7.08 -40.48
CA GLY A 150 7.91 7.32 -39.43
C GLY A 150 7.67 8.61 -38.65
N GLY A 151 7.37 9.70 -39.35
CA GLY A 151 7.07 11.00 -38.69
C GLY A 151 5.80 10.96 -37.86
N ALA A 152 4.74 10.32 -38.37
CA ALA A 152 3.48 10.16 -37.61
C ALA A 152 3.67 9.31 -36.33
N LEU A 153 4.48 8.27 -36.42
CA LEU A 153 4.81 7.39 -35.29
C LEU A 153 5.61 8.13 -34.22
N ALA A 154 6.60 8.93 -34.63
CA ALA A 154 7.40 9.70 -33.69
C ALA A 154 6.56 10.72 -32.88
N ASP A 155 5.62 11.42 -33.56
CA ASP A 155 4.72 12.36 -32.89
C ASP A 155 3.78 11.67 -31.91
N LEU A 156 3.22 10.50 -32.27
CA LEU A 156 2.36 9.71 -31.39
C LEU A 156 3.12 9.25 -30.13
N PHE A 157 4.32 8.69 -30.29
CA PHE A 157 5.13 8.29 -29.14
C PHE A 157 5.56 9.46 -28.28
N ALA A 158 5.88 10.63 -28.87
CA ALA A 158 6.20 11.80 -28.09
C ALA A 158 5.02 12.26 -27.24
N ALA A 159 3.80 12.30 -27.80
CA ALA A 159 2.59 12.65 -27.06
C ALA A 159 2.29 11.60 -25.96
N ASP A 160 2.43 10.31 -26.28
CA ASP A 160 2.22 9.20 -25.36
C ASP A 160 3.16 9.25 -24.15
N TYR A 161 4.47 9.38 -24.37
CA TYR A 161 5.44 9.44 -23.28
C TYR A 161 5.29 10.66 -22.39
N VAL A 162 4.96 11.84 -22.98
CA VAL A 162 4.70 13.04 -22.19
C VAL A 162 3.41 12.89 -21.40
N GLY A 163 2.37 12.29 -21.99
CA GLY A 163 1.13 11.96 -21.31
C GLY A 163 1.36 11.00 -20.13
N ALA A 164 2.09 9.92 -20.38
CA ALA A 164 2.45 8.96 -19.35
C ALA A 164 3.25 9.61 -18.20
N LEU A 165 4.22 10.47 -18.51
CA LEU A 165 4.96 11.21 -17.48
C LEU A 165 4.03 12.04 -16.59
N VAL A 166 3.10 12.79 -17.20
CA VAL A 166 2.14 13.62 -16.46
C VAL A 166 1.20 12.76 -15.64
N GLY A 167 0.64 11.68 -16.19
CA GLY A 167 -0.21 10.73 -15.47
C GLY A 167 0.51 10.10 -14.29
N GLY A 168 1.76 9.65 -14.51
CA GLY A 168 2.60 9.04 -13.49
C GLY A 168 2.93 9.97 -12.31
N LEU A 169 3.07 11.27 -12.56
CA LEU A 169 3.24 12.26 -11.50
C LEU A 169 1.91 12.68 -10.87
N THR A 170 0.87 12.78 -11.66
CA THR A 170 -0.47 13.20 -11.17
C THR A 170 -1.05 12.18 -10.20
N PHE A 171 -0.84 10.88 -10.42
CA PHE A 171 -1.41 9.84 -9.58
C PHE A 171 -0.95 9.94 -8.11
N PRO A 172 0.36 9.82 -7.78
CA PRO A 172 0.80 9.80 -6.38
C PRO A 172 0.76 11.16 -5.69
N PHE A 173 0.88 12.28 -6.44
CA PHE A 173 0.98 13.61 -5.85
C PHE A 173 -0.34 14.37 -5.82
N LEU A 174 -1.30 14.03 -6.67
CA LEU A 174 -2.58 14.74 -6.78
C LEU A 174 -3.78 13.81 -6.58
N LEU A 175 -3.94 12.77 -7.40
CA LEU A 175 -5.13 11.92 -7.37
C LEU A 175 -5.23 11.13 -6.06
N LEU A 176 -4.18 10.42 -5.69
CA LEU A 176 -4.18 9.58 -4.49
C LEU A 176 -4.42 10.38 -3.20
N PRO A 177 -3.76 11.54 -2.96
CA PRO A 177 -4.00 12.33 -1.74
C PRO A 177 -5.36 13.05 -1.70
N LEU A 178 -5.94 13.42 -2.84
CA LEU A 178 -7.17 14.22 -2.88
C LEU A 178 -8.43 13.37 -3.07
N ALA A 179 -8.35 12.31 -3.86
CA ALA A 179 -9.50 11.50 -4.24
C ALA A 179 -9.46 10.06 -3.66
N GLY A 180 -8.30 9.59 -3.23
CA GLY A 180 -8.10 8.20 -2.85
C GLY A 180 -8.04 7.25 -4.06
N GLU A 181 -7.83 5.95 -3.80
CA GLU A 181 -7.65 4.95 -4.85
C GLU A 181 -8.93 4.73 -5.68
N LEU A 182 -10.07 4.46 -5.05
CA LEU A 182 -11.32 4.13 -5.75
C LEU A 182 -11.90 5.30 -6.55
N THR A 183 -11.97 6.48 -5.94
CA THR A 183 -12.51 7.67 -6.61
C THR A 183 -11.55 8.17 -7.70
N GLY A 184 -10.23 8.06 -7.46
CA GLY A 184 -9.20 8.46 -8.43
C GLY A 184 -9.32 7.70 -9.74
N GLY A 185 -9.49 6.37 -9.68
CA GLY A 185 -9.69 5.54 -10.85
C GLY A 185 -10.97 5.86 -11.63
N LEU A 186 -12.09 6.02 -10.92
CA LEU A 186 -13.36 6.38 -11.53
C LEU A 186 -13.28 7.74 -12.23
N LEU A 187 -12.68 8.76 -11.61
CA LEU A 187 -12.46 10.08 -12.21
C LEU A 187 -11.55 10.01 -13.44
N THR A 188 -10.51 9.20 -13.38
CA THR A 188 -9.64 8.92 -14.54
C THR A 188 -10.45 8.31 -15.68
N GLY A 189 -11.36 7.36 -15.38
CA GLY A 189 -12.29 6.80 -16.35
C GLY A 189 -13.20 7.86 -16.98
N VAL A 190 -13.71 8.80 -16.19
CA VAL A 190 -14.50 9.94 -16.70
C VAL A 190 -13.68 10.77 -17.68
N VAL A 191 -12.43 11.12 -17.34
CA VAL A 191 -11.55 11.88 -18.22
C VAL A 191 -11.29 11.11 -19.51
N ASN A 192 -11.02 9.82 -19.41
CA ASN A 192 -10.71 8.96 -20.56
C ASN A 192 -11.89 8.83 -21.53
N VAL A 193 -13.11 8.53 -21.05
CA VAL A 193 -14.30 8.41 -21.91
C VAL A 193 -14.67 9.73 -22.57
N LEU A 194 -14.43 10.86 -21.90
CA LEU A 194 -14.66 12.17 -22.49
C LEU A 194 -13.64 12.48 -23.59
N ALA A 195 -12.34 12.21 -23.34
CA ALA A 195 -11.28 12.44 -24.34
C ALA A 195 -11.47 11.58 -25.57
N GLY A 196 -11.63 10.27 -25.43
CA GLY A 196 -11.87 9.33 -26.54
C GLY A 196 -13.19 9.61 -27.27
N GLY A 197 -14.27 9.90 -26.49
CA GLY A 197 -15.56 10.25 -27.04
C GLY A 197 -15.53 11.53 -27.88
N LEU A 198 -14.80 12.55 -27.43
CA LEU A 198 -14.67 13.83 -28.12
C LEU A 198 -13.95 13.65 -29.48
N VAL A 199 -12.89 12.86 -29.53
CA VAL A 199 -12.19 12.53 -30.79
C VAL A 199 -13.14 11.91 -31.80
N VAL A 200 -13.86 10.89 -31.39
CA VAL A 200 -14.66 10.09 -32.30
C VAL A 200 -15.95 10.81 -32.69
N GLN A 201 -16.67 11.42 -31.74
CA GLN A 201 -17.97 12.03 -31.94
C GLN A 201 -17.90 13.40 -32.61
N TRP A 202 -16.79 14.14 -32.45
CA TRP A 202 -16.63 15.48 -33.02
C TRP A 202 -15.67 15.50 -34.22
N LEU A 203 -14.43 14.98 -34.07
CA LEU A 203 -13.42 15.08 -35.11
C LEU A 203 -13.71 14.11 -36.27
N PHE A 204 -14.04 12.86 -35.97
CA PHE A 204 -14.31 11.81 -36.98
C PHE A 204 -15.79 11.56 -37.23
N ARG A 205 -16.67 12.53 -36.92
CA ARG A 205 -18.13 12.41 -37.04
C ARG A 205 -18.59 12.04 -38.45
N HIS A 206 -17.88 12.47 -39.48
CA HIS A 206 -18.24 12.23 -40.89
C HIS A 206 -17.73 10.86 -41.42
N ASP A 207 -16.82 10.22 -40.69
CA ASP A 207 -16.30 8.89 -41.02
C ASP A 207 -17.14 7.75 -40.39
N LEU A 208 -18.10 8.09 -39.56
CA LEU A 208 -19.01 7.16 -38.90
C LEU A 208 -20.36 7.08 -39.60
N ALA A 209 -20.86 5.84 -39.79
CA ALA A 209 -22.26 5.67 -40.17
C ALA A 209 -23.17 6.20 -39.05
N ALA A 210 -24.33 6.78 -39.41
CA ALA A 210 -25.25 7.36 -38.42
C ALA A 210 -25.68 6.37 -37.33
N ARG A 211 -25.77 5.09 -37.65
CA ARG A 211 -26.10 4.01 -36.69
C ARG A 211 -24.97 3.79 -35.70
N ASP A 212 -23.73 3.74 -36.16
CA ASP A 212 -22.57 3.49 -35.30
C ASP A 212 -22.26 4.69 -34.42
N ARG A 213 -22.45 5.91 -34.93
CA ARG A 213 -22.36 7.14 -34.16
C ARG A 213 -23.34 7.16 -32.99
N ARG A 214 -24.63 6.78 -33.24
CA ARG A 214 -25.65 6.71 -32.16
C ARG A 214 -25.30 5.64 -31.12
N ARG A 215 -24.81 4.47 -31.55
CA ARG A 215 -24.39 3.38 -30.63
C ARG A 215 -23.22 3.80 -29.78
N LEU A 216 -22.20 4.43 -30.36
CA LEU A 216 -21.03 4.93 -29.62
C LEU A 216 -21.44 6.04 -28.65
N LEU A 217 -22.31 6.96 -29.04
CA LEU A 217 -22.82 7.98 -28.14
C LEU A 217 -23.55 7.34 -26.95
N ALA A 218 -24.40 6.37 -27.21
CA ALA A 218 -25.12 5.66 -26.16
C ALA A 218 -24.14 4.90 -25.23
N ALA A 219 -23.12 4.22 -25.80
CA ALA A 219 -22.10 3.51 -25.01
C ALA A 219 -21.29 4.48 -24.15
N ASN A 220 -20.76 5.55 -24.72
CA ASN A 220 -19.99 6.56 -23.96
C ASN A 220 -20.84 7.22 -22.87
N SER A 221 -22.10 7.56 -23.17
CA SER A 221 -23.02 8.14 -22.17
C SER A 221 -23.32 7.14 -21.06
N CYS A 222 -23.53 5.87 -21.39
CA CYS A 222 -23.78 4.81 -20.41
C CYS A 222 -22.54 4.63 -19.50
N VAL A 223 -21.34 4.54 -20.07
CA VAL A 223 -20.09 4.42 -19.31
C VAL A 223 -19.89 5.65 -18.41
N LEU A 224 -20.10 6.86 -18.95
CA LEU A 224 -19.97 8.09 -18.16
C LEU A 224 -20.94 8.10 -16.96
N VAL A 225 -22.21 7.72 -17.19
CA VAL A 225 -23.21 7.63 -16.11
C VAL A 225 -22.82 6.58 -15.08
N LEU A 226 -22.33 5.41 -15.52
CA LEU A 226 -21.89 4.36 -14.61
C LEU A 226 -20.68 4.80 -13.76
N LEU A 227 -19.71 5.49 -14.37
CA LEU A 227 -18.54 5.99 -13.64
C LEU A 227 -18.93 7.09 -12.63
N LEU A 228 -19.77 8.04 -13.04
CA LEU A 228 -20.27 9.08 -12.14
C LEU A 228 -21.16 8.51 -11.02
N ALA A 229 -22.01 7.53 -11.32
CA ALA A 229 -22.77 6.82 -10.30
C ALA A 229 -21.80 6.07 -9.36
N GLY A 230 -20.76 5.42 -9.91
CA GLY A 230 -19.71 4.77 -9.12
C GLY A 230 -19.09 5.69 -8.10
N THR A 231 -18.73 6.93 -8.48
CA THR A 231 -18.16 7.90 -7.54
C THR A 231 -19.11 8.26 -6.39
N ALA A 232 -20.41 8.34 -6.66
CA ALA A 232 -21.42 8.61 -5.63
C ALA A 232 -21.60 7.41 -4.64
N PHE A 233 -21.31 6.20 -5.10
CA PHE A 233 -21.46 4.97 -4.31
C PHE A 233 -20.15 4.46 -3.67
N VAL A 234 -19.02 5.15 -3.83
CA VAL A 234 -17.72 4.74 -3.25
C VAL A 234 -17.81 4.60 -1.73
N GLY A 235 -18.37 5.60 -1.02
CA GLY A 235 -18.46 5.56 0.44
C GLY A 235 -19.25 4.35 0.99
N PRO A 236 -20.51 4.11 0.55
CA PRO A 236 -21.26 2.91 0.91
C PRO A 236 -20.54 1.61 0.55
N PHE A 237 -19.86 1.56 -0.60
CA PHE A 237 -19.09 0.39 -1.04
C PHE A 237 -17.89 0.12 -0.11
N GLU A 238 -17.11 1.14 0.23
CA GLU A 238 -15.96 1.01 1.15
C GLU A 238 -16.41 0.51 2.53
N GLN A 239 -17.51 1.06 3.06
CA GLN A 239 -18.05 0.60 4.33
C GLN A 239 -18.45 -0.88 4.27
N ALA A 240 -19.20 -1.29 3.26
CA ALA A 240 -19.61 -2.67 3.08
C ALA A 240 -18.41 -3.61 2.89
N ALA A 241 -17.41 -3.19 2.12
CA ALA A 241 -16.19 -3.97 1.91
C ALA A 241 -15.37 -4.11 3.21
N ARG A 242 -15.22 -3.04 3.98
CA ARG A 242 -14.57 -3.08 5.29
C ARG A 242 -15.30 -4.02 6.25
N GLU A 243 -16.63 -3.93 6.35
CA GLU A 243 -17.43 -4.83 7.21
C GLU A 243 -17.24 -6.29 6.81
N ALA A 244 -17.19 -6.60 5.51
CA ALA A 244 -16.93 -7.95 5.00
C ALA A 244 -15.53 -8.46 5.35
N VAL A 245 -14.51 -7.60 5.21
CA VAL A 245 -13.09 -7.94 5.49
C VAL A 245 -12.86 -8.14 6.99
N TYR A 246 -13.38 -7.24 7.82
CA TYR A 246 -13.12 -7.26 9.27
C TYR A 246 -14.10 -8.14 10.05
N GLY A 247 -15.13 -8.70 9.39
CA GLY A 247 -16.07 -9.64 9.98
C GLY A 247 -16.93 -9.06 11.10
N GLY A 248 -17.28 -7.78 11.01
CA GLY A 248 -18.12 -7.09 11.99
C GLY A 248 -18.25 -5.61 11.67
N GLU A 249 -19.16 -4.94 12.38
CA GLU A 249 -19.39 -3.50 12.24
C GLU A 249 -18.11 -2.70 12.49
N VAL A 250 -17.69 -1.94 11.49
CA VAL A 250 -16.54 -1.03 11.55
C VAL A 250 -17.00 0.26 12.23
N ARG A 251 -16.54 0.46 13.47
CA ARG A 251 -16.91 1.62 14.28
C ARG A 251 -16.10 2.86 13.94
N VAL A 252 -14.81 2.69 13.68
CA VAL A 252 -13.88 3.76 13.34
C VAL A 252 -12.94 3.24 12.24
N ALA A 253 -12.82 3.98 11.16
CA ALA A 253 -11.79 3.81 10.16
C ALA A 253 -11.12 5.17 9.91
N VAL A 254 -9.81 5.24 10.09
CA VAL A 254 -9.01 6.46 9.93
C VAL A 254 -7.81 6.16 9.08
N ASP A 255 -7.72 6.83 7.95
CA ASP A 255 -6.54 6.81 7.11
C ASP A 255 -5.55 7.88 7.60
N THR A 256 -4.37 7.44 7.99
CA THR A 256 -3.26 8.32 8.31
C THR A 256 -2.30 8.38 7.11
N PRO A 257 -1.39 9.34 7.03
CA PRO A 257 -0.38 9.35 5.97
C PRO A 257 0.54 8.12 5.95
N ARG A 258 0.40 7.19 6.91
CA ARG A 258 1.30 6.05 7.08
C ARG A 258 0.62 4.70 7.09
N GLN A 259 -0.63 4.62 7.51
CA GLN A 259 -1.36 3.36 7.66
C GLN A 259 -2.87 3.59 7.83
N GLU A 260 -3.66 2.58 7.50
CA GLU A 260 -5.07 2.52 7.84
C GLU A 260 -5.24 1.99 9.26
N LEU A 261 -6.06 2.69 10.06
CA LEU A 261 -6.41 2.32 11.44
C LEU A 261 -7.89 1.98 11.50
N VAL A 262 -8.22 0.75 11.85
CA VAL A 262 -9.62 0.31 11.93
C VAL A 262 -9.93 -0.26 13.30
N LEU A 263 -11.07 0.19 13.87
CA LEU A 263 -11.63 -0.35 15.11
C LEU A 263 -12.97 -1.03 14.81
N THR A 264 -13.10 -2.28 15.22
CA THR A 264 -14.37 -3.02 15.19
C THR A 264 -14.80 -3.40 16.61
N GLY A 265 -16.10 -3.50 16.83
CA GLY A 265 -16.65 -3.77 18.15
C GLY A 265 -16.45 -2.61 19.15
N GLY A 266 -16.75 -2.84 20.40
CA GLY A 266 -16.52 -1.86 21.46
C GLY A 266 -17.59 -0.77 21.60
N ALA A 267 -18.76 -0.96 21.00
CA ALA A 267 -19.92 -0.06 21.11
C ALA A 267 -20.78 -0.27 22.36
N ALA A 268 -20.34 -1.09 23.31
CA ALA A 268 -21.12 -1.43 24.49
C ALA A 268 -21.29 -0.22 25.46
N ARG A 269 -22.38 -0.25 26.23
CA ARG A 269 -22.80 0.83 27.14
C ARG A 269 -21.82 1.16 28.26
N SER A 270 -20.82 0.33 28.54
CA SER A 270 -19.75 0.61 29.50
C SER A 270 -18.38 0.50 28.82
N GLU A 271 -17.45 1.37 29.19
CA GLU A 271 -16.07 1.36 28.69
C GLU A 271 -15.39 0.00 28.85
N TRP A 272 -15.69 -0.72 29.94
CA TRP A 272 -15.09 -2.02 30.21
C TRP A 272 -15.68 -3.14 29.36
N ALA A 273 -16.98 -3.12 29.07
CA ALA A 273 -17.62 -4.08 28.14
C ALA A 273 -17.16 -3.80 26.72
N ALA A 274 -17.11 -2.51 26.33
CA ALA A 274 -16.58 -2.06 25.06
C ALA A 274 -15.15 -2.58 24.81
N ALA A 275 -14.28 -2.49 25.81
CA ALA A 275 -12.91 -2.98 25.72
C ALA A 275 -12.80 -4.51 25.48
N GLY A 276 -13.81 -5.29 25.91
CA GLY A 276 -13.80 -6.76 25.76
C GLY A 276 -13.98 -7.22 24.32
N GLU A 277 -14.77 -6.52 23.53
CA GLU A 277 -15.12 -6.85 22.15
C GLU A 277 -14.24 -6.11 21.13
N LEU A 278 -13.45 -5.14 21.58
CA LEU A 278 -12.64 -4.30 20.71
C LEU A 278 -11.61 -5.11 19.94
N ARG A 279 -11.55 -4.86 18.63
CA ARG A 279 -10.45 -5.29 17.77
C ARG A 279 -9.86 -4.07 17.09
N PHE A 280 -8.56 -3.94 17.15
CA PHE A 280 -7.81 -2.87 16.51
C PHE A 280 -6.95 -3.45 15.43
N TYR A 281 -7.10 -2.91 14.23
CA TYR A 281 -6.35 -3.33 13.04
C TYR A 281 -5.47 -2.18 12.55
N ARG A 282 -4.31 -2.52 12.01
CA ARG A 282 -3.36 -1.63 11.36
C ARG A 282 -3.03 -2.24 9.99
N ASP A 283 -3.29 -1.53 8.89
CA ASP A 283 -3.12 -2.02 7.52
C ASP A 283 -3.74 -3.42 7.32
N GLY A 284 -4.98 -3.61 7.71
CA GLY A 284 -5.70 -4.88 7.59
C GLY A 284 -5.27 -5.98 8.57
N ARG A 285 -4.20 -5.77 9.35
CA ARG A 285 -3.67 -6.78 10.30
C ARG A 285 -4.16 -6.52 11.71
N LEU A 286 -4.67 -7.57 12.37
CA LEU A 286 -5.10 -7.48 13.77
C LEU A 286 -3.91 -7.17 14.69
N ALA A 287 -3.89 -5.97 15.27
CA ALA A 287 -2.88 -5.52 16.21
C ALA A 287 -3.27 -5.80 17.67
N LEU A 288 -4.54 -5.62 18.02
CA LEU A 288 -5.05 -5.83 19.39
C LEU A 288 -6.40 -6.54 19.36
N ARG A 289 -6.62 -7.43 20.34
CA ARG A 289 -7.90 -8.11 20.54
C ARG A 289 -8.33 -8.01 22.01
N GLY A 290 -9.23 -7.08 22.28
CA GLY A 290 -9.90 -6.94 23.55
C GLY A 290 -8.97 -6.99 24.78
N ARG A 291 -9.49 -7.51 25.86
CA ARG A 291 -8.76 -7.61 27.13
C ARG A 291 -7.56 -8.56 27.11
N HIS A 292 -7.53 -9.56 26.23
CA HIS A 292 -6.39 -10.46 26.09
C HIS A 292 -5.10 -9.73 25.69
N ALA A 293 -5.22 -8.59 25.00
CA ALA A 293 -4.06 -7.77 24.68
C ALA A 293 -3.34 -7.23 25.93
N ARG A 294 -4.07 -6.98 27.02
CA ARG A 294 -3.47 -6.56 28.31
C ARG A 294 -2.59 -7.65 28.92
N ASP A 295 -3.09 -8.89 28.93
CA ASP A 295 -2.35 -10.01 29.52
C ASP A 295 -1.10 -10.30 28.70
N GLY A 296 -1.19 -10.26 27.37
CA GLY A 296 -0.05 -10.36 26.47
C GLY A 296 1.01 -9.27 26.73
N HIS A 297 0.59 -7.99 26.84
CA HIS A 297 1.54 -6.90 27.12
C HIS A 297 2.11 -6.97 28.53
N ARG A 298 1.33 -7.44 29.50
CA ARG A 298 1.83 -7.71 30.85
C ARG A 298 2.89 -8.79 30.88
N ALA A 299 2.66 -9.92 30.21
CA ALA A 299 3.64 -11.00 30.08
C ALA A 299 4.90 -10.53 29.35
N PHE A 300 4.75 -9.66 28.37
CA PHE A 300 5.83 -9.10 27.58
C PHE A 300 6.69 -8.10 28.37
N VAL A 301 6.08 -7.12 29.04
CA VAL A 301 6.80 -5.98 29.64
C VAL A 301 7.33 -6.30 31.03
N ARG A 302 6.55 -7.03 31.86
CA ARG A 302 6.87 -7.24 33.27
C ARG A 302 8.24 -7.85 33.54
N PRO A 303 8.72 -8.88 32.80
CA PRO A 303 10.06 -9.43 32.99
C PRO A 303 11.19 -8.43 32.69
N ALA A 304 10.99 -7.54 31.73
CA ALA A 304 11.96 -6.48 31.43
C ALA A 304 12.04 -5.41 32.54
N MET A 305 10.94 -5.17 33.25
CA MET A 305 10.89 -4.20 34.35
C MET A 305 11.40 -4.76 35.67
N ALA A 306 11.61 -6.08 35.78
CA ALA A 306 12.07 -6.75 36.97
C ALA A 306 13.61 -6.93 36.99
N GLY A 307 14.19 -6.93 38.20
CA GLY A 307 15.60 -7.37 38.41
C GLY A 307 16.67 -6.38 37.97
N GLY A 308 16.47 -5.07 38.17
CA GLY A 308 17.50 -4.05 37.95
C GLY A 308 16.92 -2.64 37.79
N PRO A 309 17.76 -1.62 37.48
CA PRO A 309 17.32 -0.25 37.27
C PRO A 309 16.22 -0.13 36.21
N ASN A 310 15.27 0.76 36.42
CA ASN A 310 14.16 1.00 35.50
C ASN A 310 13.65 2.45 35.52
N ALA A 311 14.52 3.39 35.90
CA ALA A 311 14.17 4.80 36.00
C ALA A 311 13.88 5.43 34.65
N ARG A 312 14.70 5.14 33.62
CA ARG A 312 14.57 5.66 32.26
C ARG A 312 14.24 4.54 31.30
N VAL A 313 13.06 4.63 30.68
CA VAL A 313 12.53 3.59 29.79
C VAL A 313 12.31 4.16 28.39
N LEU A 314 12.72 3.44 27.37
CA LEU A 314 12.41 3.69 25.97
C LEU A 314 11.38 2.67 25.48
N ILE A 315 10.31 3.14 24.86
CA ILE A 315 9.35 2.29 24.13
C ILE A 315 9.44 2.64 22.64
N ILE A 316 9.70 1.64 21.80
CA ILE A 316 9.76 1.77 20.33
C ILE A 316 8.46 1.21 19.77
N GLY A 317 7.67 2.06 19.08
CA GLY A 317 6.28 1.77 18.72
C GLY A 317 5.36 1.81 19.94
N GLY A 318 4.23 1.10 19.89
CA GLY A 318 3.32 0.98 21.04
C GLY A 318 2.51 2.23 21.33
N GLY A 319 2.20 3.04 20.30
CA GLY A 319 1.34 4.22 20.41
C GLY A 319 -0.08 3.93 20.91
N ASP A 320 -0.48 2.64 20.98
CA ASP A 320 -1.72 2.19 21.62
C ASP A 320 -1.73 2.33 23.15
N GLY A 321 -0.55 2.48 23.76
CA GLY A 321 -0.37 2.71 25.19
C GLY A 321 -0.42 1.45 26.07
N LEU A 322 -0.55 0.22 25.51
CA LEU A 322 -0.65 -0.99 26.33
C LEU A 322 0.69 -1.36 26.96
N ALA A 323 1.79 -1.30 26.20
CA ALA A 323 3.13 -1.51 26.74
C ALA A 323 3.47 -0.41 27.77
N LEU A 324 3.16 0.83 27.45
CA LEU A 324 3.34 1.99 28.32
C LEU A 324 2.64 1.82 29.66
N ARG A 325 1.37 1.38 29.64
CA ARG A 325 0.60 1.08 30.85
C ARG A 325 1.32 0.10 31.78
N GLU A 326 1.89 -0.97 31.24
CA GLU A 326 2.59 -1.96 32.05
C GLU A 326 3.94 -1.44 32.56
N VAL A 327 4.66 -0.60 31.81
CA VAL A 327 5.88 0.09 32.24
C VAL A 327 5.58 1.02 33.43
N LEU A 328 4.55 1.85 33.33
CA LEU A 328 4.19 2.84 34.36
C LEU A 328 3.73 2.22 35.67
N ARG A 329 3.39 0.93 35.70
CA ARG A 329 3.08 0.18 36.96
C ARG A 329 4.30 -0.07 37.83
N SER A 330 5.50 0.05 37.29
CA SER A 330 6.73 -0.11 38.06
C SER A 330 7.07 1.17 38.80
N ARG A 331 7.26 1.06 40.15
CA ARG A 331 7.44 2.21 41.02
C ARG A 331 8.75 2.99 40.77
N GLY A 332 9.75 2.38 40.19
CA GLY A 332 11.05 3.00 39.89
C GLY A 332 11.07 3.89 38.66
N VAL A 333 10.03 3.88 37.83
CA VAL A 333 9.98 4.63 36.56
C VAL A 333 9.85 6.12 36.79
N GLN A 334 10.83 6.87 36.32
CA GLN A 334 10.88 8.34 36.41
C GLN A 334 10.54 9.00 35.08
N GLU A 335 11.04 8.45 33.96
CA GLU A 335 10.84 8.98 32.61
C GLU A 335 10.60 7.85 31.62
N VAL A 336 9.61 8.01 30.75
CA VAL A 336 9.35 7.11 29.63
C VAL A 336 9.36 7.91 28.33
N THR A 337 10.24 7.56 27.42
CA THR A 337 10.21 8.08 26.06
C THR A 337 9.53 7.06 25.13
N VAL A 338 8.47 7.47 24.45
CA VAL A 338 7.76 6.64 23.46
C VAL A 338 8.05 7.19 22.06
N VAL A 339 8.71 6.39 21.23
CA VAL A 339 9.00 6.73 19.82
C VAL A 339 7.99 6.01 18.95
N GLU A 340 6.94 6.74 18.55
CA GLU A 340 5.90 6.24 17.66
C GLU A 340 5.92 7.04 16.35
N ARG A 341 6.00 6.34 15.24
CA ARG A 341 6.11 6.95 13.92
C ARG A 341 4.82 7.63 13.47
N ASP A 342 3.67 7.07 13.86
CA ASP A 342 2.36 7.55 13.46
C ASP A 342 1.61 8.24 14.61
N PRO A 343 1.51 9.59 14.61
CA PRO A 343 0.75 10.31 15.63
C PRO A 343 -0.75 9.96 15.61
N GLY A 344 -1.27 9.41 14.50
CA GLY A 344 -2.67 8.98 14.40
C GLY A 344 -3.01 7.87 15.37
N VAL A 345 -2.10 6.91 15.58
CA VAL A 345 -2.27 5.82 16.54
C VAL A 345 -2.41 6.39 17.97
N VAL A 346 -1.52 7.31 18.34
CA VAL A 346 -1.56 7.93 19.69
C VAL A 346 -2.84 8.73 19.88
N ARG A 347 -3.26 9.52 18.88
CA ARG A 347 -4.51 10.27 18.92
C ARG A 347 -5.72 9.36 19.09
N LEU A 348 -5.80 8.30 18.26
CA LEU A 348 -6.90 7.34 18.33
C LEU A 348 -6.93 6.66 19.70
N ALA A 349 -5.79 6.17 20.20
CA ALA A 349 -5.68 5.48 21.49
C ALA A 349 -5.97 6.38 22.71
N ARG A 350 -5.80 7.69 22.55
CA ARG A 350 -6.10 8.67 23.61
C ARG A 350 -7.57 9.03 23.69
N HIS A 351 -8.26 9.07 22.52
CA HIS A 351 -9.65 9.56 22.43
C HIS A 351 -10.70 8.45 22.34
N ASP A 352 -10.34 7.27 21.79
CA ASP A 352 -11.28 6.17 21.72
C ASP A 352 -11.56 5.55 23.09
N PRO A 353 -12.83 5.47 23.54
CA PRO A 353 -13.17 4.97 24.87
C PRO A 353 -12.70 3.53 25.13
N GLY A 354 -12.79 2.65 24.11
CA GLY A 354 -12.38 1.26 24.23
C GLY A 354 -10.86 1.10 24.36
N LEU A 355 -10.09 1.82 23.55
CA LEU A 355 -8.62 1.84 23.64
C LEU A 355 -8.16 2.52 24.93
N ARG A 356 -8.80 3.62 25.34
CA ARG A 356 -8.51 4.31 26.60
C ARG A 356 -8.79 3.41 27.82
N ALA A 357 -9.88 2.67 27.80
CA ALA A 357 -10.14 1.66 28.83
C ALA A 357 -9.08 0.56 28.86
N LEU A 358 -8.54 0.13 27.70
CA LEU A 358 -7.48 -0.86 27.63
C LEU A 358 -6.13 -0.32 28.14
N ASN A 359 -5.74 0.87 27.74
CA ASN A 359 -4.47 1.47 28.17
C ASN A 359 -4.53 2.16 29.55
N GLY A 360 -5.74 2.35 30.11
CA GLY A 360 -5.95 2.93 31.42
C GLY A 360 -5.52 4.40 31.55
N GLY A 361 -5.56 5.16 30.44
CA GLY A 361 -5.14 6.55 30.39
C GLY A 361 -3.63 6.77 30.47
N ALA A 362 -2.83 5.72 30.29
CA ALA A 362 -1.37 5.77 30.39
C ALA A 362 -0.71 6.81 29.46
N LEU A 363 -1.37 7.17 28.36
CA LEU A 363 -0.86 8.15 27.40
C LEU A 363 -0.86 9.60 27.95
N ASP A 364 -1.55 9.85 29.07
CA ASP A 364 -1.67 11.17 29.70
C ASP A 364 -0.79 11.31 30.97
N ASP A 365 0.03 10.28 31.27
CA ASP A 365 0.90 10.30 32.47
C ASP A 365 2.04 11.33 32.27
N PRO A 366 2.29 12.21 33.27
CA PRO A 366 3.26 13.29 33.15
C PRO A 366 4.72 12.82 32.99
N ARG A 367 5.03 11.57 33.31
CA ARG A 367 6.36 10.96 33.10
C ARG A 367 6.61 10.60 31.64
N VAL A 368 5.62 10.71 30.75
CA VAL A 368 5.68 10.19 29.37
C VAL A 368 5.98 11.32 28.39
N ARG A 369 7.01 11.10 27.59
CA ARG A 369 7.36 11.97 26.46
C ARG A 369 7.15 11.21 25.16
N PHE A 370 6.27 11.72 24.26
CA PHE A 370 6.10 11.21 22.91
C PHE A 370 7.06 11.88 21.93
N VAL A 371 7.66 11.06 21.06
CA VAL A 371 8.48 11.49 19.93
C VAL A 371 7.89 10.88 18.66
N HIS A 372 7.39 11.72 17.77
CA HIS A 372 6.85 11.29 16.48
C HIS A 372 7.97 11.27 15.43
N ALA A 373 8.68 10.16 15.33
CA ALA A 373 9.83 10.01 14.45
C ALA A 373 10.01 8.56 13.98
N ASP A 374 10.79 8.40 12.90
CA ASP A 374 11.35 7.09 12.55
C ASP A 374 12.34 6.64 13.63
N ALA A 375 12.07 5.47 14.23
CA ALA A 375 12.85 4.98 15.37
C ALA A 375 14.33 4.76 15.04
N PHE A 376 14.64 4.32 13.80
CA PHE A 376 16.03 4.11 13.36
C PHE A 376 16.80 5.44 13.33
N GLY A 377 16.24 6.45 12.65
CA GLY A 377 16.84 7.77 12.54
C GLY A 377 17.02 8.43 13.91
N TRP A 378 15.94 8.43 14.70
CA TRP A 378 15.94 9.02 16.04
C TRP A 378 16.99 8.37 16.96
N LEU A 379 17.07 7.04 16.99
CA LEU A 379 18.00 6.33 17.85
C LEU A 379 19.45 6.54 17.41
N ARG A 380 19.71 6.61 16.09
CA ARG A 380 21.02 6.93 15.52
C ARG A 380 21.49 8.33 15.97
N ASP A 381 20.61 9.32 15.87
CA ASP A 381 20.97 10.70 16.20
C ASP A 381 21.19 10.85 17.71
N ARG A 382 20.41 10.15 18.53
CA ARG A 382 20.58 10.10 19.98
C ARG A 382 21.92 9.46 20.40
N VAL A 383 22.29 8.36 19.76
CA VAL A 383 23.58 7.69 20.01
C VAL A 383 24.76 8.56 19.57
N ARG A 384 24.63 9.31 18.48
CA ARG A 384 25.64 10.26 18.01
C ARG A 384 25.84 11.44 18.97
N ALA A 385 24.77 11.89 19.60
CA ALA A 385 24.79 12.96 20.58
C ALA A 385 25.25 12.51 21.98
N ASP A 386 25.67 11.27 22.14
CA ASP A 386 26.07 10.66 23.43
C ASP A 386 25.05 10.93 24.55
N ALA A 387 23.77 10.87 24.19
CA ALA A 387 22.70 11.14 25.11
C ALA A 387 22.55 10.03 26.17
N ALA A 388 21.99 10.41 27.31
CA ALA A 388 21.80 9.52 28.45
C ALA A 388 21.14 8.19 28.06
N ARG A 389 21.70 7.06 28.50
CA ARG A 389 21.27 5.70 28.20
C ARG A 389 19.98 5.33 28.93
N PHE A 390 19.28 4.32 28.43
CA PHE A 390 18.06 3.79 29.01
C PHE A 390 18.33 2.53 29.83
N ASP A 391 17.65 2.42 30.98
CA ASP A 391 17.70 1.23 31.81
C ASP A 391 16.91 0.09 31.20
N VAL A 392 15.82 0.42 30.50
CA VAL A 392 14.98 -0.57 29.81
C VAL A 392 14.59 -0.03 28.43
N ILE A 393 14.73 -0.87 27.42
CA ILE A 393 14.21 -0.64 26.08
C ILE A 393 13.14 -1.71 25.81
N VAL A 394 11.95 -1.28 25.39
CA VAL A 394 10.84 -2.17 25.01
C VAL A 394 10.50 -1.92 23.55
N SER A 395 10.79 -2.87 22.68
CA SER A 395 10.32 -2.82 21.29
C SER A 395 8.92 -3.42 21.18
N ALA A 396 7.90 -2.56 21.21
CA ALA A 396 6.51 -2.94 21.08
C ALA A 396 6.07 -3.19 19.61
N LEU A 397 7.05 -3.30 18.70
CA LEU A 397 6.81 -3.63 17.31
C LEU A 397 6.28 -5.07 17.17
N PRO A 398 5.53 -5.40 16.10
CA PRO A 398 5.12 -6.77 15.81
C PRO A 398 6.36 -7.65 15.54
N PRO A 399 6.25 -8.98 15.59
CA PRO A 399 7.34 -9.85 15.17
C PRO A 399 7.76 -9.55 13.72
N PRO A 400 9.05 -9.72 13.35
CA PRO A 400 9.51 -9.45 12.01
C PRO A 400 8.81 -10.36 10.99
N SER A 401 8.28 -9.76 9.96
CA SER A 401 7.75 -10.42 8.77
C SER A 401 8.33 -9.69 7.55
N ALA A 402 8.27 -10.28 6.36
CA ALA A 402 8.74 -9.64 5.15
C ALA A 402 7.90 -8.39 4.80
N SER A 403 8.06 -7.32 5.56
CA SER A 403 7.32 -6.06 5.46
C SER A 403 8.28 -4.85 5.43
N ALA A 404 7.74 -3.67 5.17
CA ALA A 404 8.49 -2.43 4.95
C ALA A 404 9.42 -1.97 6.10
N ASP A 405 9.24 -2.47 7.31
CA ASP A 405 10.01 -2.02 8.49
C ASP A 405 11.16 -2.96 8.89
N LEU A 406 11.64 -3.81 7.97
CA LEU A 406 12.74 -4.76 8.23
C LEU A 406 14.02 -4.09 8.75
N LYS A 407 14.24 -2.82 8.46
CA LYS A 407 15.36 -2.04 9.01
C LYS A 407 15.39 -2.01 10.54
N LEU A 408 14.22 -2.10 11.20
CA LEU A 408 14.09 -2.10 12.67
C LEU A 408 14.41 -3.46 13.32
N TYR A 409 14.75 -4.47 12.49
CA TYR A 409 15.18 -5.80 12.93
C TYR A 409 16.58 -6.14 12.41
N SER A 410 17.31 -5.13 11.94
CA SER A 410 18.67 -5.29 11.41
C SER A 410 19.74 -5.23 12.50
N GLN A 411 20.91 -5.75 12.21
CA GLN A 411 22.10 -5.68 13.06
C GLN A 411 22.46 -4.22 13.37
N GLU A 412 22.31 -3.33 12.41
CA GLU A 412 22.60 -1.91 12.57
C GLU A 412 21.64 -1.26 13.59
N PHE A 413 20.35 -1.59 13.52
CA PHE A 413 19.36 -1.07 14.48
C PHE A 413 19.59 -1.63 15.90
N TYR A 414 19.81 -2.94 16.02
CA TYR A 414 20.10 -3.53 17.32
C TYR A 414 21.42 -3.05 17.91
N GLY A 415 22.42 -2.75 17.07
CA GLY A 415 23.66 -2.10 17.48
C GLY A 415 23.44 -0.69 18.04
N LEU A 416 22.52 0.08 17.46
CA LEU A 416 22.10 1.37 18.02
C LEU A 416 21.37 1.19 19.36
N ALA A 417 20.47 0.22 19.46
CA ALA A 417 19.75 -0.11 20.69
C ALA A 417 20.72 -0.53 21.80
N ALA A 418 21.68 -1.38 21.50
CA ALA A 418 22.73 -1.82 22.45
C ALA A 418 23.54 -0.64 22.99
N ARG A 419 23.94 0.32 22.14
CA ARG A 419 24.65 1.53 22.57
C ARG A 419 23.82 2.49 23.41
N ALA A 420 22.49 2.55 23.14
CA ALA A 420 21.56 3.36 23.91
C ALA A 420 21.12 2.69 25.21
N LEU A 421 21.43 1.42 25.40
CA LEU A 421 21.12 0.64 26.61
C LEU A 421 22.20 0.86 27.66
N ALA A 422 21.81 1.04 28.93
CA ALA A 422 22.73 1.10 30.06
C ALA A 422 23.42 -0.26 30.28
N ASP A 423 24.54 -0.28 31.01
CA ASP A 423 25.35 -1.48 31.16
C ASP A 423 24.59 -2.65 31.82
N GLU A 424 23.74 -2.35 32.82
CA GLU A 424 22.81 -3.30 33.44
C GLU A 424 21.41 -3.29 32.78
N GLY A 425 21.29 -2.65 31.62
CA GLY A 425 20.03 -2.42 30.92
C GLY A 425 19.45 -3.70 30.31
N ARG A 426 18.17 -3.64 29.99
CA ARG A 426 17.39 -4.76 29.44
C ARG A 426 16.62 -4.32 28.21
N PHE A 427 16.74 -5.13 27.16
CA PHE A 427 16.04 -4.91 25.91
C PHE A 427 15.03 -6.04 25.67
N ALA A 428 13.75 -5.72 25.74
CA ALA A 428 12.65 -6.63 25.47
C ALA A 428 12.08 -6.41 24.08
N LEU A 429 11.86 -7.50 23.32
CA LEU A 429 11.27 -7.44 21.99
C LEU A 429 10.47 -8.71 21.66
N ARG A 430 9.57 -8.58 20.68
CA ARG A 430 8.81 -9.69 20.12
C ARG A 430 9.56 -10.28 18.95
N ALA A 431 9.83 -11.59 18.98
CA ALA A 431 10.58 -12.31 17.95
C ALA A 431 9.70 -13.29 17.14
N GLY A 432 8.48 -13.55 17.61
CA GLY A 432 7.60 -14.60 17.09
C GLY A 432 7.88 -15.96 17.73
N ALA A 433 7.00 -16.93 17.48
CA ALA A 433 7.11 -18.25 18.11
C ALA A 433 8.33 -19.03 17.57
N PRO A 434 9.10 -19.73 18.43
CA PRO A 434 10.25 -20.53 18.01
C PRO A 434 9.87 -21.86 17.33
N GLY A 435 8.56 -22.15 17.16
CA GLY A 435 8.00 -23.39 16.61
C GLY A 435 7.87 -23.41 15.08
N ALA A 436 7.24 -24.47 14.56
CA ALA A 436 7.09 -24.72 13.14
C ALA A 436 6.49 -23.54 12.35
N GLY A 437 7.13 -23.15 11.25
CA GLY A 437 6.70 -22.09 10.34
C GLY A 437 7.32 -20.72 10.61
N TYR A 438 7.45 -20.28 11.85
CA TYR A 438 8.02 -18.98 12.23
C TYR A 438 9.37 -19.06 12.93
N GLY A 439 9.88 -20.26 13.20
CA GLY A 439 11.12 -20.49 13.94
C GLY A 439 12.34 -19.83 13.29
N HIS A 440 12.37 -19.71 11.96
CA HIS A 440 13.46 -19.04 11.26
C HIS A 440 13.60 -17.57 11.68
N ASN A 441 12.50 -16.81 11.69
CA ASN A 441 12.52 -15.40 12.06
C ASN A 441 12.93 -15.19 13.52
N PHE A 442 12.42 -16.01 14.43
CA PHE A 442 12.83 -16.00 15.84
C PHE A 442 14.34 -16.19 16.01
N TRP A 443 14.90 -17.22 15.38
CA TRP A 443 16.32 -17.52 15.48
C TRP A 443 17.19 -16.52 14.74
N THR A 444 16.68 -15.90 13.67
CA THR A 444 17.35 -14.78 12.98
C THR A 444 17.44 -13.55 13.88
N VAL A 445 16.38 -13.18 14.60
CA VAL A 445 16.41 -12.11 15.61
C VAL A 445 17.43 -12.43 16.70
N HIS A 446 17.38 -13.65 17.22
CA HIS A 446 18.33 -14.12 18.24
C HIS A 446 19.79 -14.01 17.77
N ALA A 447 20.11 -14.49 16.56
CA ALA A 447 21.44 -14.39 15.98
C ALA A 447 21.89 -12.94 15.76
N THR A 448 20.96 -12.07 15.33
CA THR A 448 21.23 -10.65 15.06
C THR A 448 21.55 -9.89 16.35
N LEU A 449 20.84 -10.18 17.46
CA LEU A 449 21.13 -9.60 18.77
C LEU A 449 22.50 -10.02 19.28
N ARG A 450 22.86 -11.29 19.15
CA ARG A 450 24.19 -11.77 19.54
C ARG A 450 25.32 -11.14 18.74
N ALA A 451 25.10 -10.89 17.47
CA ALA A 451 26.08 -10.23 16.61
C ALA A 451 26.43 -8.79 17.04
N VAL A 452 25.59 -8.17 17.88
CA VAL A 452 25.84 -6.81 18.43
C VAL A 452 26.24 -6.81 19.91
N GLY A 453 26.61 -7.98 20.46
CA GLY A 453 27.07 -8.12 21.84
C GLY A 453 25.97 -8.16 22.91
N LEU A 454 24.73 -8.46 22.49
CA LEU A 454 23.62 -8.71 23.39
C LEU A 454 23.36 -10.22 23.51
N GLU A 455 23.07 -10.70 24.72
CA GLU A 455 22.69 -12.09 24.96
C GLU A 455 21.15 -12.19 25.15
N PRO A 456 20.44 -12.71 24.17
CA PRO A 456 18.98 -12.82 24.20
C PRO A 456 18.53 -14.09 24.91
N CYS A 457 17.58 -13.95 25.83
CA CYS A 457 16.91 -15.04 26.54
C CYS A 457 15.43 -15.11 26.14
N PRO A 458 14.94 -16.28 25.70
CA PRO A 458 13.50 -16.49 25.48
C PRO A 458 12.71 -16.48 26.78
N TYR A 459 11.59 -15.77 26.80
CA TYR A 459 10.68 -15.70 27.96
C TYR A 459 9.21 -15.57 27.53
N ALA A 460 8.30 -15.55 28.52
CA ALA A 460 6.85 -15.61 28.38
C ALA A 460 6.29 -16.96 27.88
N GLY A 461 4.95 -17.13 27.82
CA GLY A 461 4.26 -18.41 27.68
C GLY A 461 4.78 -19.29 26.55
N ASP A 462 4.59 -18.91 25.29
CA ASP A 462 5.07 -19.64 24.12
C ASP A 462 6.53 -19.33 23.75
N ARG A 463 7.23 -18.57 24.60
CA ARG A 463 8.60 -18.11 24.41
C ARG A 463 8.82 -17.32 23.11
N ASP A 464 7.82 -16.58 22.72
CA ASP A 464 7.79 -15.73 21.53
C ASP A 464 8.46 -14.36 21.72
N HIS A 465 8.93 -14.09 22.94
CA HIS A 465 9.62 -12.87 23.33
C HIS A 465 11.08 -13.15 23.70
N LEU A 466 11.95 -12.17 23.44
CA LEU A 466 13.35 -12.17 23.82
C LEU A 466 13.63 -11.00 24.79
N LEU A 467 14.33 -11.32 25.88
CA LEU A 467 14.93 -10.35 26.78
C LEU A 467 16.44 -10.40 26.61
N ALA A 468 17.01 -9.34 26.03
CA ALA A 468 18.43 -9.25 25.77
C ALA A 468 19.12 -8.31 26.78
N ARG A 469 20.36 -8.65 27.15
CA ARG A 469 21.26 -7.87 28.04
C ARG A 469 22.65 -7.84 27.43
N HIS A 470 23.50 -6.94 27.87
CA HIS A 470 24.91 -6.98 27.50
C HIS A 470 25.56 -8.28 27.92
N ALA A 471 26.45 -8.80 27.09
CA ALA A 471 27.13 -10.08 27.34
C ALA A 471 28.17 -10.02 28.47
N HIS A 472 28.59 -8.86 28.90
CA HIS A 472 29.51 -8.61 30.00
C HIS A 472 28.97 -7.55 30.97
N PRO A 473 29.03 -7.75 32.29
CA PRO A 473 29.44 -8.96 33.01
C PRO A 473 28.46 -10.11 32.83
N ALA A 474 28.92 -11.36 33.12
CA ALA A 474 28.24 -12.61 32.76
C ALA A 474 26.72 -12.59 32.87
N PRO A 475 25.98 -12.94 31.81
CA PRO A 475 24.52 -12.93 31.80
C PRO A 475 23.95 -14.02 32.73
N PRO A 476 22.74 -13.85 33.29
CA PRO A 476 22.05 -14.91 33.99
C PRO A 476 21.87 -16.09 33.04
N THR A 477 22.07 -17.30 33.59
CA THR A 477 22.00 -18.57 32.85
C THR A 477 20.64 -18.69 32.11
N CYS A 478 20.66 -18.47 30.82
CA CYS A 478 19.54 -18.87 29.95
C CYS A 478 19.51 -20.40 29.90
N PRO A 479 18.33 -21.05 29.92
CA PRO A 479 18.27 -22.49 29.69
C PRO A 479 18.90 -22.81 28.34
N ALA A 480 20.01 -23.58 28.40
CA ALA A 480 20.77 -23.95 27.23
C ALA A 480 19.90 -24.72 26.22
N ARG A 481 19.64 -24.12 25.06
CA ARG A 481 19.06 -24.80 23.91
C ARG A 481 20.10 -24.83 22.79
N LYS A 482 20.09 -25.92 22.01
CA LYS A 482 20.81 -25.95 20.74
C LYS A 482 20.22 -24.90 19.83
N HIS A 483 20.93 -23.82 19.57
CA HIS A 483 20.53 -22.75 18.69
C HIS A 483 20.99 -23.06 17.26
N PRO A 484 20.13 -22.96 16.25
CA PRO A 484 20.57 -23.02 14.86
C PRO A 484 21.56 -21.87 14.60
N ARG A 485 22.67 -22.15 13.93
CA ARG A 485 23.65 -21.15 13.53
C ARG A 485 23.12 -20.40 12.31
N LEU A 486 22.30 -19.40 12.52
CA LEU A 486 21.82 -18.51 11.46
C LEU A 486 22.71 -17.27 11.36
N PRO A 487 22.96 -16.77 10.15
CA PRO A 487 23.62 -15.48 9.98
C PRO A 487 22.70 -14.33 10.42
N PRO A 488 23.29 -13.21 10.92
CA PRO A 488 22.53 -12.04 11.32
C PRO A 488 21.83 -11.38 10.13
N SER A 489 20.71 -10.73 10.39
CA SER A 489 20.01 -9.89 9.41
C SER A 489 20.61 -8.49 9.41
N THR A 490 20.99 -7.97 8.24
CA THR A 490 21.54 -6.62 8.06
C THR A 490 20.66 -5.79 7.13
N LEU A 491 20.89 -4.48 7.08
CA LEU A 491 20.20 -3.61 6.11
C LEU A 491 20.42 -4.04 4.66
N MET A 492 21.62 -4.50 4.34
CA MET A 492 21.98 -4.94 2.98
C MET A 492 21.49 -6.35 2.65
N HIS A 493 21.28 -7.19 3.67
CA HIS A 493 20.85 -8.58 3.52
C HIS A 493 19.80 -8.91 4.58
N PRO A 494 18.54 -8.44 4.40
CA PRO A 494 17.45 -8.81 5.28
C PRO A 494 17.13 -10.31 5.13
N ARG A 495 16.97 -11.02 6.25
CA ARG A 495 16.87 -12.50 6.29
C ARG A 495 15.57 -13.02 6.88
N TYR A 496 14.57 -12.18 6.98
CA TYR A 496 13.26 -12.58 7.50
C TYR A 496 12.38 -13.14 6.39
N THR A 497 11.70 -14.25 6.68
CA THR A 497 10.72 -14.89 5.78
C THR A 497 9.30 -14.43 6.12
N ARG A 498 8.40 -14.59 5.17
CA ARG A 498 6.96 -14.28 5.32
C ARG A 498 6.25 -15.26 6.23
#